data_aeae138c2002cbacd296cea0444607a8
#
_entry.id   aeae138c2002cbacd296cea0444607a8
#
_cell.length_a   1.000
_cell.length_b   1.000
_cell.length_c   1.000
_cell.angle_alpha   90.00
_cell.angle_beta   90.00
_cell.angle_gamma   90.00
#
_symmetry.space_group_name_H-M   'P 1'
#
loop_
_entity.id
_entity.type
_entity.pdbx_description
1 polymer ?
#
loop_
_entity_poly.entity_id
_entity_poly.type
_entity_poly.pdbx_seq_one_letter_code
_entity_poly.pdbx_strand_id
1 'polypeptide(L)'
;MSYRKADLHLHTYFSDGKFSVEELLLYVKRRMIEVISITDHDNTGAIDEAIEKAGENDIELIPGIEFSTNFLEAEVHILSYYFQYKEKQISDYVENFREIRIKRLDEMIGKLNFYGYKISINELIEENPGIITLGRPHLANMLVKKGYVKNYYE
;
A
#
# COMPACT_ATOMS: atom_id res chain seq x y z
N MET A 1 27.79 -6.24 -21.74
CA MET A 1 26.36 -6.29 -21.39
C MET A 1 26.10 -5.14 -20.43
N SER A 2 25.21 -4.23 -20.78
CA SER A 2 24.80 -3.16 -19.85
C SER A 2 23.79 -3.79 -18.88
N TYR A 3 24.05 -3.70 -17.59
CA TYR A 3 23.11 -4.15 -16.55
C TYR A 3 22.05 -3.05 -16.37
N ARG A 4 20.78 -3.44 -16.36
CA ARG A 4 19.67 -2.56 -16.01
C ARG A 4 19.45 -2.59 -14.49
N LYS A 5 19.24 -1.41 -13.92
CA LYS A 5 18.93 -1.29 -12.48
C LYS A 5 17.42 -1.49 -12.27
N ALA A 6 17.06 -2.40 -11.38
CA ALA A 6 15.67 -2.72 -11.07
C ALA A 6 15.36 -2.54 -9.58
N ASP A 7 14.11 -2.14 -9.29
CA ASP A 7 13.50 -2.20 -7.96
C ASP A 7 12.11 -2.83 -8.09
N LEU A 8 11.95 -4.02 -7.56
CA LEU A 8 10.76 -4.84 -7.74
C LEU A 8 9.84 -4.89 -6.49
N HIS A 9 10.07 -4.01 -5.51
CA HIS A 9 9.25 -3.96 -4.31
C HIS A 9 9.04 -2.51 -3.88
N LEU A 10 8.04 -1.87 -4.45
CA LEU A 10 7.71 -0.47 -4.22
C LEU A 10 6.22 -0.33 -3.87
N HIS A 11 5.93 0.64 -2.99
CA HIS A 11 4.57 0.97 -2.57
C HIS A 11 4.21 2.40 -2.89
N THR A 12 2.94 2.61 -3.21
CA THR A 12 2.34 3.91 -3.44
C THR A 12 1.33 4.26 -2.34
N TYR A 13 0.72 5.43 -2.43
CA TYR A 13 -0.37 5.82 -1.54
C TYR A 13 -1.63 4.95 -1.70
N PHE A 14 -1.71 4.09 -2.71
CA PHE A 14 -2.79 3.10 -2.82
C PHE A 14 -2.73 2.05 -1.71
N SER A 15 -1.60 1.90 -1.03
CA SER A 15 -1.46 1.10 0.19
C SER A 15 -0.82 1.93 1.32
N ASP A 16 0.42 1.71 1.66
CA ASP A 16 1.12 2.36 2.77
C ASP A 16 2.37 3.16 2.36
N GLY A 17 2.59 3.29 1.06
CA GLY A 17 3.59 4.18 0.50
C GLY A 17 3.20 5.65 0.63
N LYS A 18 4.18 6.55 0.52
CA LYS A 18 3.97 7.99 0.67
C LYS A 18 3.79 8.73 -0.65
N PHE A 19 4.21 8.12 -1.74
CA PHE A 19 4.23 8.75 -3.05
C PHE A 19 3.00 8.39 -3.88
N SER A 20 2.51 9.34 -4.67
CA SER A 20 1.67 9.03 -5.82
C SER A 20 2.46 8.22 -6.85
N VAL A 21 1.78 7.63 -7.82
CA VAL A 21 2.44 6.93 -8.93
C VAL A 21 3.44 7.85 -9.62
N GLU A 22 3.03 9.07 -9.94
CA GLU A 22 3.88 10.05 -10.63
C GLU A 22 5.11 10.47 -9.81
N GLU A 23 4.93 10.76 -8.52
CA GLU A 23 6.03 11.10 -7.63
C GLU A 23 7.02 9.94 -7.50
N LEU A 24 6.52 8.70 -7.42
CA LEU A 24 7.35 7.50 -7.35
C LEU A 24 8.16 7.32 -8.64
N LEU A 25 7.55 7.48 -9.81
CA LEU A 25 8.23 7.39 -11.09
C LEU A 25 9.34 8.45 -11.22
N LEU A 26 9.08 9.70 -10.83
CA LEU A 26 10.09 10.74 -10.79
C LEU A 26 11.24 10.43 -9.81
N TYR A 27 10.90 9.82 -8.67
CA TYR A 27 11.88 9.43 -7.66
C TYR A 27 12.81 8.32 -8.17
N VAL A 28 12.28 7.27 -8.79
CA VAL A 28 13.08 6.15 -9.33
C VAL A 28 13.90 6.58 -10.55
N LYS A 29 13.34 7.44 -11.41
CA LYS A 29 14.06 8.02 -12.56
C LYS A 29 15.30 8.79 -12.12
N ARG A 30 15.21 9.63 -11.08
CA ARG A 30 16.36 10.36 -10.52
C ARG A 30 17.44 9.43 -9.96
N ARG A 31 17.11 8.18 -9.64
CA ARG A 31 18.05 7.14 -9.17
C ARG A 31 18.54 6.21 -10.27
N MET A 32 18.18 6.53 -11.52
CA MET A 32 18.53 5.72 -12.70
C MET A 32 18.08 4.26 -12.54
N ILE A 33 16.87 4.05 -11.98
CA ILE A 33 16.20 2.76 -11.94
C ILE A 33 15.37 2.68 -13.22
N GLU A 34 15.56 1.61 -13.98
CA GLU A 34 14.99 1.44 -15.33
C GLU A 34 13.85 0.42 -15.35
N VAL A 35 13.78 -0.44 -14.35
CA VAL A 35 12.74 -1.47 -14.22
C VAL A 35 12.17 -1.41 -12.81
N ILE A 36 10.84 -1.32 -12.69
CA ILE A 36 10.19 -1.31 -11.38
C ILE A 36 9.00 -2.25 -11.33
N SER A 37 8.62 -2.63 -10.12
CA SER A 37 7.30 -3.15 -9.83
C SER A 37 6.68 -2.39 -8.66
N ILE A 38 5.46 -1.90 -8.84
CA ILE A 38 4.63 -1.40 -7.77
C ILE A 38 3.85 -2.60 -7.24
N THR A 39 4.06 -2.89 -5.97
CA THR A 39 3.53 -4.07 -5.27
C THR A 39 2.71 -3.66 -4.05
N ASP A 40 1.75 -2.78 -4.25
CA ASP A 40 0.88 -2.30 -3.18
C ASP A 40 0.21 -3.46 -2.44
N HIS A 41 0.10 -3.34 -1.11
CA HIS A 41 -0.51 -4.36 -0.26
C HIS A 41 -1.97 -4.62 -0.62
N ASP A 42 -2.28 -5.84 -1.07
CA ASP A 42 -3.61 -6.32 -1.41
C ASP A 42 -4.38 -5.35 -2.32
N ASN A 43 -3.66 -4.66 -3.22
CA ASN A 43 -4.21 -3.60 -4.06
C ASN A 43 -3.54 -3.57 -5.44
N THR A 44 -4.35 -3.42 -6.49
CA THR A 44 -3.91 -3.30 -7.89
C THR A 44 -4.26 -1.94 -8.50
N GLY A 45 -4.79 -1.02 -7.71
CA GLY A 45 -5.34 0.25 -8.20
C GLY A 45 -4.31 1.19 -8.84
N ALA A 46 -3.04 1.06 -8.50
CA ALA A 46 -1.95 1.85 -9.08
C ALA A 46 -1.52 1.37 -10.47
N ILE A 47 -1.83 0.12 -10.86
CA ILE A 47 -1.17 -0.54 -12.00
C ILE A 47 -1.47 0.14 -13.33
N ASP A 48 -2.73 0.46 -13.61
CA ASP A 48 -3.11 1.08 -14.91
C ASP A 48 -2.44 2.45 -15.09
N GLU A 49 -2.50 3.31 -14.08
CA GLU A 49 -1.83 4.62 -14.08
C GLU A 49 -0.30 4.46 -14.22
N ALA A 50 0.25 3.47 -13.52
CA ALA A 50 1.68 3.24 -13.53
C ALA A 50 2.20 2.72 -14.88
N ILE A 51 1.44 1.88 -15.57
CA ILE A 51 1.79 1.40 -16.93
C ILE A 51 1.86 2.58 -17.90
N GLU A 52 0.84 3.45 -17.89
CA GLU A 52 0.76 4.62 -18.77
C GLU A 52 1.94 5.57 -18.50
N LYS A 53 2.11 6.00 -17.27
CA LYS A 53 3.13 7.00 -16.90
C LYS A 53 4.56 6.46 -16.92
N ALA A 54 4.79 5.17 -16.69
CA ALA A 54 6.12 4.57 -16.78
C ALA A 54 6.64 4.59 -18.21
N GLY A 55 5.79 4.28 -19.20
CA GLY A 55 6.15 4.36 -20.62
C GLY A 55 6.57 5.76 -21.05
N GLU A 56 5.93 6.82 -20.54
CA GLU A 56 6.29 8.21 -20.79
C GLU A 56 7.66 8.61 -20.17
N ASN A 57 8.13 7.85 -19.21
CA ASN A 57 9.36 8.11 -18.46
C ASN A 57 10.53 7.19 -18.82
N ASP A 58 10.40 6.34 -19.85
CA ASP A 58 11.37 5.31 -20.23
C ASP A 58 11.66 4.32 -19.12
N ILE A 59 10.66 4.02 -18.29
CA ILE A 59 10.73 3.04 -17.21
C ILE A 59 9.89 1.81 -17.61
N GLU A 60 10.46 0.61 -17.48
CA GLU A 60 9.70 -0.62 -17.63
C GLU A 60 8.95 -0.92 -16.33
N LEU A 61 7.63 -1.02 -16.41
CA LEU A 61 6.80 -1.46 -15.30
C LEU A 61 6.42 -2.93 -15.42
N ILE A 62 6.72 -3.68 -14.37
CA ILE A 62 6.24 -5.05 -14.17
C ILE A 62 5.02 -4.99 -13.26
N PRO A 63 3.81 -5.38 -13.71
CA PRO A 63 2.65 -5.46 -12.84
C PRO A 63 2.91 -6.36 -11.64
N GLY A 64 2.69 -5.85 -10.42
CA GLY A 64 2.95 -6.57 -9.18
C GLY A 64 1.88 -6.32 -8.13
N ILE A 65 1.87 -7.17 -7.12
CA ILE A 65 1.07 -7.04 -5.91
C ILE A 65 1.78 -7.71 -4.74
N GLU A 66 1.63 -7.20 -3.54
CA GLU A 66 2.04 -7.87 -2.32
C GLU A 66 0.82 -8.43 -1.59
N PHE A 67 0.65 -9.75 -1.65
CA PHE A 67 -0.43 -10.45 -0.97
C PHE A 67 -0.14 -10.60 0.51
N SER A 68 -1.07 -10.17 1.36
CA SER A 68 -1.06 -10.48 2.79
C SER A 68 -1.60 -11.87 3.02
N THR A 69 -0.79 -12.72 3.63
CA THR A 69 -1.15 -14.11 3.94
C THR A 69 -0.78 -14.45 5.38
N ASN A 70 -1.29 -15.58 5.86
CA ASN A 70 -0.90 -16.14 7.15
C ASN A 70 -0.34 -17.54 6.94
N PHE A 71 0.81 -17.79 7.51
CA PHE A 71 1.38 -19.13 7.60
C PHE A 71 1.57 -19.50 9.06
N LEU A 72 0.85 -20.51 9.53
CA LEU A 72 0.71 -20.82 10.95
C LEU A 72 0.15 -19.61 11.71
N GLU A 73 0.89 -19.06 12.66
CA GLU A 73 0.50 -17.87 13.43
C GLU A 73 1.21 -16.58 12.99
N ALA A 74 2.01 -16.66 11.93
CA ALA A 74 2.78 -15.54 11.41
C ALA A 74 2.12 -14.90 10.18
N GLU A 75 2.06 -13.57 10.15
CA GLU A 75 1.71 -12.81 8.95
C GLU A 75 2.89 -12.90 7.96
N VAL A 76 2.63 -13.34 6.72
CA VAL A 76 3.62 -13.48 5.66
C VAL A 76 3.13 -12.70 4.44
N HIS A 77 4.03 -11.94 3.84
CA HIS A 77 3.73 -11.21 2.62
C HIS A 77 4.40 -11.89 1.43
N ILE A 78 3.63 -12.07 0.35
CA ILE A 78 4.08 -12.75 -0.87
C ILE A 78 3.98 -11.79 -2.04
N LEU A 79 5.13 -11.51 -2.65
CA LEU A 79 5.19 -10.72 -3.87
C LEU A 79 4.82 -11.57 -5.07
N SER A 80 3.90 -11.07 -5.90
CA SER A 80 3.51 -11.70 -7.16
C SER A 80 3.70 -10.73 -8.31
N TYR A 81 4.17 -11.25 -9.45
CA TYR A 81 4.50 -10.48 -10.64
C TYR A 81 3.90 -11.10 -11.89
N TYR A 82 3.69 -10.31 -12.95
CA TYR A 82 3.21 -10.77 -14.27
C TYR A 82 1.88 -11.54 -14.20
N PHE A 83 0.98 -11.19 -13.30
CA PHE A 83 -0.34 -11.82 -13.17
C PHE A 83 -1.42 -11.02 -13.90
N GLN A 84 -2.57 -11.65 -14.12
CA GLN A 84 -3.72 -11.04 -14.79
C GLN A 84 -4.52 -10.16 -13.80
N TYR A 85 -3.99 -8.98 -13.46
CA TYR A 85 -4.52 -8.10 -12.40
C TYR A 85 -5.96 -7.59 -12.65
N LYS A 86 -6.48 -7.70 -13.89
CA LYS A 86 -7.87 -7.35 -14.27
C LYS A 86 -8.85 -8.53 -14.16
N GLU A 87 -8.39 -9.72 -13.82
CA GLU A 87 -9.29 -10.85 -13.63
C GLU A 87 -10.19 -10.67 -12.43
N LYS A 88 -11.44 -11.14 -12.57
CA LYS A 88 -12.45 -11.04 -11.53
C LYS A 88 -11.97 -11.62 -10.18
N GLN A 89 -11.23 -12.73 -10.22
CA GLN A 89 -10.69 -13.35 -9.00
C GLN A 89 -9.78 -12.42 -8.22
N ILE A 90 -8.98 -11.59 -8.91
CA ILE A 90 -8.09 -10.62 -8.27
C ILE A 90 -8.90 -9.46 -7.69
N SER A 91 -9.89 -8.93 -8.43
CA SER A 91 -10.75 -7.86 -7.91
C SER A 91 -11.58 -8.31 -6.70
N ASP A 92 -12.12 -9.53 -6.73
CA ASP A 92 -12.85 -10.12 -5.60
C ASP A 92 -11.92 -10.31 -4.37
N TYR A 93 -10.66 -10.72 -4.60
CA TYR A 93 -9.66 -10.83 -3.55
C TYR A 93 -9.36 -9.45 -2.91
N VAL A 94 -9.06 -8.45 -3.74
CA VAL A 94 -8.74 -7.09 -3.28
C VAL A 94 -9.87 -6.51 -2.44
N GLU A 95 -11.13 -6.63 -2.89
CA GLU A 95 -12.28 -6.11 -2.15
C GLU A 95 -12.49 -6.87 -0.82
N ASN A 96 -12.38 -8.19 -0.82
CA ASN A 96 -12.49 -8.99 0.41
C ASN A 96 -11.40 -8.62 1.43
N PHE A 97 -10.16 -8.43 0.98
CA PHE A 97 -9.06 -8.00 1.87
C PHE A 97 -9.24 -6.57 2.39
N ARG A 98 -9.80 -5.69 1.60
CA ARG A 98 -10.18 -4.34 2.05
C ARG A 98 -11.15 -4.39 3.21
N GLU A 99 -12.21 -5.19 3.11
CA GLU A 99 -13.19 -5.37 4.20
C GLU A 99 -12.54 -5.95 5.46
N ILE A 100 -11.70 -6.99 5.31
CA ILE A 100 -10.95 -7.60 6.42
C ILE A 100 -10.06 -6.56 7.11
N ARG A 101 -9.35 -5.73 6.36
CA ARG A 101 -8.46 -4.69 6.91
C ARG A 101 -9.24 -3.61 7.65
N ILE A 102 -10.36 -3.15 7.11
CA ILE A 102 -11.23 -2.17 7.79
C ILE A 102 -11.75 -2.74 9.12
N LYS A 103 -12.25 -3.98 9.11
CA LYS A 103 -12.71 -4.65 10.33
C LYS A 103 -11.59 -4.78 11.37
N ARG A 104 -10.40 -5.21 10.96
CA ARG A 104 -9.23 -5.31 11.84
C ARG A 104 -8.85 -3.96 12.44
N LEU A 105 -8.88 -2.88 11.65
CA LEU A 105 -8.61 -1.52 12.14
C LEU A 105 -9.66 -1.06 13.14
N ASP A 106 -10.93 -1.33 12.90
CA ASP A 106 -12.02 -0.98 13.82
C ASP A 106 -11.88 -1.70 15.17
N GLU A 107 -11.50 -2.98 15.15
CA GLU A 107 -11.18 -3.74 16.36
C GLU A 107 -9.98 -3.14 17.12
N MET A 108 -8.93 -2.71 16.41
CA MET A 108 -7.77 -2.04 17.02
C MET A 108 -8.15 -0.67 17.62
N ILE A 109 -8.96 0.11 16.92
CA ILE A 109 -9.50 1.39 17.38
C ILE A 109 -10.36 1.16 18.64
N GLY A 110 -11.19 0.13 18.67
CA GLY A 110 -11.97 -0.22 19.86
C GLY A 110 -11.09 -0.49 21.09
N LYS A 111 -9.97 -1.21 20.91
CA LYS A 111 -8.99 -1.44 21.99
C LYS A 111 -8.33 -0.15 22.44
N LEU A 112 -7.89 0.72 21.50
CA LEU A 112 -7.30 2.02 21.84
C LEU A 112 -8.29 2.91 22.62
N ASN A 113 -9.54 2.97 22.18
CA ASN A 113 -10.58 3.74 22.85
C ASN A 113 -10.86 3.22 24.29
N PHE A 114 -10.76 1.91 24.53
CA PHE A 114 -10.83 1.34 25.86
C PHE A 114 -9.71 1.88 26.79
N TYR A 115 -8.52 2.16 26.23
CA TYR A 115 -7.41 2.78 26.98
C TYR A 115 -7.45 4.32 26.99
N GLY A 116 -8.56 4.93 26.54
CA GLY A 116 -8.79 6.39 26.66
C GLY A 116 -8.38 7.20 25.43
N TYR A 117 -7.90 6.59 24.36
CA TYR A 117 -7.68 7.27 23.08
C TYR A 117 -9.04 7.56 22.43
N LYS A 118 -9.17 8.70 21.75
CA LYS A 118 -10.42 9.10 21.09
C LYS A 118 -10.20 9.09 19.58
N ILE A 119 -10.50 7.97 18.95
CA ILE A 119 -10.30 7.71 17.51
C ILE A 119 -11.54 7.00 16.96
N SER A 120 -11.90 7.26 15.71
CA SER A 120 -12.92 6.52 14.97
C SER A 120 -12.42 6.06 13.63
N ILE A 121 -13.01 4.99 13.11
CA ILE A 121 -12.69 4.49 11.76
C ILE A 121 -13.08 5.50 10.67
N ASN A 122 -14.19 6.23 10.85
CA ASN A 122 -14.61 7.27 9.91
C ASN A 122 -13.59 8.40 9.82
N GLU A 123 -13.05 8.84 10.94
CA GLU A 123 -12.01 9.85 11.00
C GLU A 123 -10.72 9.38 10.32
N LEU A 124 -10.36 8.10 10.46
CA LEU A 124 -9.22 7.51 9.77
C LEU A 124 -9.43 7.49 8.25
N ILE A 125 -10.64 7.16 7.79
CA ILE A 125 -11.00 7.18 6.36
C ILE A 125 -10.97 8.61 5.81
N GLU A 126 -11.55 9.57 6.51
CA GLU A 126 -11.59 10.98 6.11
C GLU A 126 -10.19 11.62 6.03
N GLU A 127 -9.27 11.21 6.90
CA GLU A 127 -7.88 11.71 6.87
C GLU A 127 -7.01 11.07 5.78
N ASN A 128 -7.49 10.01 5.14
CA ASN A 128 -6.76 9.30 4.10
C ASN A 128 -7.60 9.19 2.82
N PRO A 129 -8.02 10.33 2.21
CA PRO A 129 -8.88 10.32 1.04
C PRO A 129 -8.16 9.67 -0.14
N GLY A 130 -8.85 8.75 -0.83
CA GLY A 130 -8.29 8.03 -1.98
C GLY A 130 -7.43 6.82 -1.65
N ILE A 131 -7.09 6.58 -0.39
CA ILE A 131 -6.40 5.36 0.03
C ILE A 131 -7.42 4.22 0.11
N ILE A 132 -7.24 3.21 -0.73
CA ILE A 132 -8.14 2.06 -0.80
C ILE A 132 -7.79 1.04 0.29
N THR A 133 -6.50 0.84 0.57
CA THR A 133 -6.02 -0.16 1.52
C THR A 133 -5.45 0.49 2.77
N LEU A 134 -6.32 0.76 3.75
CA LEU A 134 -5.90 1.25 5.06
C LEU A 134 -5.24 0.14 5.89
N GLY A 135 -4.21 0.50 6.65
CA GLY A 135 -3.46 -0.44 7.50
C GLY A 135 -2.97 0.20 8.81
N ARG A 136 -2.26 -0.60 9.60
CA ARG A 136 -1.61 -0.15 10.85
C ARG A 136 -0.79 1.14 10.73
N PRO A 137 -0.04 1.38 9.64
CA PRO A 137 0.70 2.63 9.44
C PRO A 137 -0.18 3.87 9.49
N HIS A 138 -1.35 3.83 8.88
CA HIS A 138 -2.30 4.94 8.87
C HIS A 138 -2.84 5.26 10.26
N LEU A 139 -3.17 4.21 11.04
CA LEU A 139 -3.61 4.36 12.44
C LEU A 139 -2.50 4.94 13.32
N ALA A 140 -1.25 4.46 13.17
CA ALA A 140 -0.10 4.98 13.88
C ALA A 140 0.16 6.47 13.58
N ASN A 141 0.10 6.85 12.29
CA ASN A 141 0.23 8.24 11.88
C ASN A 141 -0.87 9.13 12.49
N MET A 142 -2.12 8.63 12.56
CA MET A 142 -3.20 9.36 13.22
C MET A 142 -2.94 9.56 14.72
N LEU A 143 -2.41 8.56 15.42
CA LEU A 143 -2.03 8.69 16.83
C LEU A 143 -0.98 9.78 17.04
N VAL A 144 0.04 9.83 16.16
CA VAL A 144 1.06 10.89 16.18
C VAL A 144 0.43 12.25 15.91
N LYS A 145 -0.42 12.37 14.88
CA LYS A 145 -1.08 13.61 14.49
C LYS A 145 -1.98 14.17 15.61
N LYS A 146 -2.67 13.30 16.33
CA LYS A 146 -3.49 13.67 17.50
C LYS A 146 -2.68 13.95 18.76
N GLY A 147 -1.37 13.77 18.74
CA GLY A 147 -0.48 13.99 19.89
C GLY A 147 -0.60 12.93 20.98
N TYR A 148 -1.18 11.78 20.67
CA TYR A 148 -1.28 10.66 21.62
C TYR A 148 0.06 9.95 21.83
N VAL A 149 0.91 9.96 20.82
CA VAL A 149 2.27 9.43 20.84
C VAL A 149 3.22 10.43 20.18
N LYS A 150 4.52 10.38 20.49
CA LYS A 150 5.50 11.36 19.99
C LYS A 150 5.99 11.04 18.58
N ASN A 151 6.02 9.77 18.24
CA ASN A 151 6.50 9.31 16.94
C ASN A 151 5.87 7.96 16.59
N TYR A 152 6.11 7.52 15.35
CA TYR A 152 5.57 6.30 14.77
C TYR A 152 5.94 5.00 15.52
N TYR A 153 7.07 4.96 16.23
CA TYR A 153 7.62 3.76 16.86
C TYR A 153 7.27 3.62 18.35
N GLU A 154 6.54 4.59 18.90
CA GLU A 154 6.05 4.58 20.28
C GLU A 154 4.73 3.84 20.41
#